data_3c44341c441aefbaa9dd46b87ad48d94
#
_entry.id   3c44341c441aefbaa9dd46b87ad48d94
#
_cell.length_a   1.000
_cell.length_b   1.000
_cell.length_c   1.000
_cell.angle_alpha   90.00
_cell.angle_beta   90.00
_cell.angle_gamma   90.00
#
_symmetry.space_group_name_H-M   'P 1'
#
loop_
_entity.id
_entity.type
_entity.pdbx_description
1 polymer ?
#
loop_
_entity_poly.entity_id
_entity_poly.type
_entity_poly.pdbx_seq_one_letter_code
_entity_poly.pdbx_strand_id
1 'polypeptide(L)'
;MLNLFNKIFSLTYKFNKKDVIKLNFILIFSSLIEGLSIALIFPILGLILDNKESYLFFEKIPYITIDPDKALMFALFFLVIIFLLKAITLLYFSWWKSGFIYNVNNKFSKQVFENYLHEDFEFYLKNKPSLLLRNAFGEIRVFVQSIDLFFKLLTEIIIFILITLILFIFQPKITLGIFAIFGTIGFLFLYFTKNMLKSWGNNKLNFSGKLIQILQQSFESIKYLKISNLYEKVTEDYAKNIIGFSKYSRFALFFSDIPKNFLEFISVIILIFTILFLFKFYGTDFQSIIPVLGLIGAASFRMIPGVHRIVNITQGIYNMNSSIQVVYSELIRTKKINVNTKDKILLNDTISFEDVAYIYPNSKNHVFQNLNFEIKKGDCLCIKGESGIGKTTIIDLISGLLKPSHGKIKIDGKSLEDIQAIRSWQNNIGYIPQQTVLYNATILENITYGRNYEKNDEENLNKAINYSELNDFIKEKQGGLNYEISERGSNLSGGQIQRFAIARGLYTDPDVLICDEFTSSLDNPTQEKILNSLNNLVGKTTIIFISHNNKVIERANKILEVLKDQNGKTIVRYESK
;
A
#
# COMPACT_ATOMS: atom_id res chain seq x y z
N MET A 1 -21.20 -8.97 -1.39
CA MET A 1 -20.72 -8.62 -2.73
C MET A 1 -20.84 -7.12 -3.00
N LEU A 2 -22.02 -6.55 -2.93
CA LEU A 2 -22.25 -5.12 -3.15
C LEU A 2 -21.34 -4.21 -2.32
N ASN A 3 -21.09 -4.52 -1.04
CA ASN A 3 -20.20 -3.73 -0.20
C ASN A 3 -18.73 -3.72 -0.69
N LEU A 4 -18.21 -4.85 -1.23
CA LEU A 4 -16.87 -4.90 -1.81
C LEU A 4 -16.80 -4.09 -3.11
N PHE A 5 -17.80 -4.25 -3.97
CA PHE A 5 -17.88 -3.49 -5.21
C PHE A 5 -18.02 -1.99 -4.96
N ASN A 6 -18.84 -1.60 -3.99
CA ASN A 6 -18.96 -0.20 -3.58
C ASN A 6 -17.61 0.37 -3.09
N LYS A 7 -16.83 -0.41 -2.32
CA LYS A 7 -15.50 0.02 -1.87
C LYS A 7 -14.52 0.19 -3.02
N ILE A 8 -14.47 -0.78 -3.95
CA ILE A 8 -13.61 -0.71 -5.14
C ILE A 8 -14.04 0.48 -6.01
N PHE A 9 -15.33 0.59 -6.32
CA PHE A 9 -15.86 1.63 -7.21
C PHE A 9 -15.73 3.03 -6.59
N SER A 10 -16.10 3.21 -5.33
CA SER A 10 -16.05 4.51 -4.65
C SER A 10 -14.64 5.09 -4.60
N LEU A 11 -13.62 4.26 -4.31
CA LEU A 11 -12.24 4.71 -4.31
C LEU A 11 -11.76 5.05 -5.74
N THR A 12 -11.98 4.16 -6.70
CA THR A 12 -11.57 4.41 -8.10
C THR A 12 -12.24 5.64 -8.68
N TYR A 13 -13.52 5.83 -8.42
CA TYR A 13 -14.29 6.98 -8.88
C TYR A 13 -13.84 8.30 -8.22
N LYS A 14 -13.60 8.27 -6.89
CA LYS A 14 -13.14 9.45 -6.14
C LYS A 14 -11.80 9.99 -6.68
N PHE A 15 -10.88 9.11 -7.04
CA PHE A 15 -9.54 9.50 -7.48
C PHE A 15 -9.40 9.77 -8.98
N ASN A 16 -10.30 9.20 -9.82
CA ASN A 16 -10.19 9.27 -11.27
C ASN A 16 -11.54 9.28 -11.99
N LYS A 17 -12.46 10.20 -11.61
CA LYS A 17 -13.82 10.26 -12.14
C LYS A 17 -13.89 10.25 -13.68
N LYS A 18 -13.09 11.10 -14.35
CA LYS A 18 -13.10 11.23 -15.82
C LYS A 18 -12.66 9.92 -16.51
N ASP A 19 -11.61 9.30 -15.98
CA ASP A 19 -11.05 8.07 -16.56
C ASP A 19 -11.97 6.87 -16.33
N VAL A 20 -12.67 6.80 -15.18
CA VAL A 20 -13.66 5.75 -14.89
C VAL A 20 -14.85 5.85 -15.85
N ILE A 21 -15.35 7.06 -16.10
CA ILE A 21 -16.46 7.28 -17.06
C ILE A 21 -16.03 6.85 -18.47
N LYS A 22 -14.84 7.28 -18.92
CA LYS A 22 -14.27 6.89 -20.21
C LYS A 22 -14.09 5.37 -20.32
N LEU A 23 -13.58 4.73 -19.25
CA LEU A 23 -13.41 3.28 -19.21
C LEU A 23 -14.74 2.55 -19.37
N ASN A 24 -15.78 2.96 -18.64
CA ASN A 24 -17.11 2.35 -18.74
C ASN A 24 -17.70 2.51 -20.14
N PHE A 25 -17.50 3.66 -20.78
CA PHE A 25 -17.97 3.88 -22.16
C PHE A 25 -17.28 2.92 -23.14
N ILE A 26 -15.95 2.83 -23.09
CA ILE A 26 -15.16 1.93 -23.95
C ILE A 26 -15.54 0.46 -23.68
N LEU A 27 -15.77 0.10 -22.40
CA LEU A 27 -16.19 -1.24 -22.00
C LEU A 27 -17.55 -1.61 -22.61
N ILE A 28 -18.54 -0.74 -22.51
CA ILE A 28 -19.88 -0.97 -23.10
C ILE A 28 -19.76 -1.10 -24.62
N PHE A 29 -19.02 -0.21 -25.26
CA PHE A 29 -18.83 -0.22 -26.70
C PHE A 29 -18.14 -1.51 -27.20
N SER A 30 -17.06 -1.93 -26.53
CA SER A 30 -16.36 -3.19 -26.89
C SER A 30 -17.24 -4.42 -26.66
N SER A 31 -18.04 -4.43 -25.60
CA SER A 31 -18.98 -5.53 -25.32
C SER A 31 -20.10 -5.61 -26.35
N LEU A 32 -20.59 -4.48 -26.84
CA LEU A 32 -21.61 -4.44 -27.93
C LEU A 32 -21.04 -5.01 -29.24
N ILE A 33 -19.83 -4.62 -29.63
CA ILE A 33 -19.17 -5.17 -30.83
C ILE A 33 -18.96 -6.68 -30.68
N GLU A 34 -18.56 -7.15 -29.50
CA GLU A 34 -18.42 -8.57 -29.23
C GLU A 34 -19.76 -9.30 -29.34
N GLY A 35 -20.82 -8.75 -28.77
CA GLY A 35 -22.18 -9.32 -28.90
C GLY A 35 -22.66 -9.38 -30.34
N LEU A 36 -22.49 -8.30 -31.10
CA LEU A 36 -22.84 -8.23 -32.52
C LEU A 36 -22.06 -9.25 -33.37
N SER A 37 -20.77 -9.43 -33.11
CA SER A 37 -19.94 -10.41 -33.83
C SER A 37 -20.46 -11.84 -33.67
N ILE A 38 -21.05 -12.18 -32.53
CA ILE A 38 -21.64 -13.49 -32.25
C ILE A 38 -23.03 -13.58 -32.87
N ALA A 39 -23.82 -12.52 -32.76
CA ALA A 39 -25.16 -12.47 -33.33
C ALA A 39 -25.19 -12.78 -34.84
N LEU A 40 -24.17 -12.30 -35.57
CA LEU A 40 -24.04 -12.54 -37.02
C LEU A 40 -23.76 -13.98 -37.43
N ILE A 41 -23.26 -14.80 -36.53
CA ILE A 41 -23.05 -16.23 -36.81
C ILE A 41 -24.39 -16.96 -37.08
N PHE A 42 -25.47 -16.54 -36.40
CA PHE A 42 -26.80 -17.19 -36.55
C PHE A 42 -27.40 -17.04 -37.95
N PRO A 43 -27.55 -15.83 -38.51
CA PRO A 43 -28.08 -15.72 -39.87
C PRO A 43 -27.17 -16.38 -40.91
N ILE A 44 -25.85 -16.42 -40.71
CA ILE A 44 -24.93 -17.09 -41.62
C ILE A 44 -25.11 -18.62 -41.59
N LEU A 45 -25.26 -19.21 -40.42
CA LEU A 45 -25.61 -20.65 -40.31
C LEU A 45 -26.96 -20.97 -40.94
N GLY A 46 -27.94 -20.06 -40.80
CA GLY A 46 -29.22 -20.16 -41.45
C GLY A 46 -29.14 -20.12 -42.97
N LEU A 47 -28.26 -19.29 -43.55
CA LEU A 47 -28.01 -19.24 -44.99
C LEU A 47 -27.39 -20.57 -45.49
N ILE A 48 -26.46 -21.15 -44.74
CA ILE A 48 -25.83 -22.45 -45.07
C ILE A 48 -26.88 -23.57 -45.07
N LEU A 49 -27.88 -23.52 -44.20
CA LEU A 49 -28.95 -24.50 -44.07
C LEU A 49 -30.18 -24.23 -44.99
N ASP A 50 -30.05 -23.27 -45.91
CA ASP A 50 -31.06 -22.87 -46.90
C ASP A 50 -32.42 -22.44 -46.26
N ASN A 51 -32.31 -21.77 -45.08
CA ASN A 51 -33.50 -21.30 -44.36
C ASN A 51 -33.99 -19.96 -44.89
N LYS A 52 -35.24 -19.91 -45.45
CA LYS A 52 -35.84 -18.73 -46.01
C LYS A 52 -35.88 -17.52 -45.05
N GLU A 53 -36.04 -17.71 -43.77
CA GLU A 53 -36.04 -16.64 -42.77
C GLU A 53 -34.69 -15.93 -42.67
N SER A 54 -33.59 -16.62 -42.94
CA SER A 54 -32.23 -16.08 -42.92
C SER A 54 -31.99 -15.14 -44.12
N TYR A 55 -32.56 -15.42 -45.27
CA TYR A 55 -32.53 -14.52 -46.41
C TYR A 55 -33.29 -13.21 -46.13
N LEU A 56 -34.44 -13.26 -45.46
CA LEU A 56 -35.23 -12.09 -45.06
C LEU A 56 -34.49 -11.19 -44.07
N PHE A 57 -33.57 -11.73 -43.30
CA PHE A 57 -32.74 -10.92 -42.39
C PHE A 57 -31.75 -10.04 -43.17
N PHE A 58 -31.15 -10.54 -44.25
CA PHE A 58 -30.22 -9.79 -45.07
C PHE A 58 -30.93 -8.83 -46.02
N GLU A 59 -32.14 -9.15 -46.52
CA GLU A 59 -32.99 -8.26 -47.31
C GLU A 59 -33.45 -7.01 -46.56
N LYS A 60 -33.55 -7.09 -45.22
CA LYS A 60 -33.91 -5.93 -44.39
C LYS A 60 -32.75 -4.93 -44.22
N ILE A 61 -31.55 -5.23 -44.69
CA ILE A 61 -30.43 -4.28 -44.66
C ILE A 61 -30.61 -3.33 -45.85
N PRO A 62 -30.86 -2.01 -45.61
CA PRO A 62 -31.13 -1.04 -46.69
C PRO A 62 -29.93 -0.98 -47.65
N TYR A 63 -30.23 -0.89 -48.94
CA TYR A 63 -29.29 -0.79 -50.07
C TYR A 63 -28.54 -2.09 -50.48
N ILE A 64 -28.94 -3.25 -50.00
CA ILE A 64 -28.30 -4.51 -50.36
C ILE A 64 -29.37 -5.42 -51.01
N THR A 65 -29.51 -5.38 -52.34
CA THR A 65 -30.23 -6.41 -53.12
C THR A 65 -29.19 -7.48 -53.49
N ILE A 66 -29.16 -8.59 -52.76
CA ILE A 66 -28.16 -9.64 -52.97
C ILE A 66 -28.86 -10.84 -53.64
N ASP A 67 -28.30 -11.29 -54.77
CA ASP A 67 -28.63 -12.58 -55.33
C ASP A 67 -28.40 -13.66 -54.27
N PRO A 68 -29.29 -14.65 -54.08
CA PRO A 68 -29.15 -15.68 -53.09
C PRO A 68 -27.78 -16.38 -53.11
N ASP A 69 -27.23 -16.62 -54.30
CA ASP A 69 -25.92 -17.27 -54.48
C ASP A 69 -24.74 -16.40 -54.01
N LYS A 70 -24.88 -15.08 -53.99
CA LYS A 70 -23.86 -14.13 -53.52
C LYS A 70 -24.05 -13.72 -52.06
N ALA A 71 -25.22 -13.97 -51.47
CA ALA A 71 -25.57 -13.58 -50.13
C ALA A 71 -24.62 -14.20 -49.09
N LEU A 72 -24.30 -15.48 -49.23
CA LEU A 72 -23.37 -16.20 -48.35
C LEU A 72 -21.96 -15.59 -48.41
N MET A 73 -21.47 -15.32 -49.62
CA MET A 73 -20.12 -14.78 -49.79
C MET A 73 -20.00 -13.36 -49.19
N PHE A 74 -21.01 -12.55 -49.35
CA PHE A 74 -21.10 -11.21 -48.76
C PHE A 74 -21.18 -11.27 -47.22
N ALA A 75 -21.97 -12.20 -46.68
CA ALA A 75 -22.12 -12.40 -45.26
C ALA A 75 -20.80 -12.86 -44.59
N LEU A 76 -20.06 -13.76 -45.23
CA LEU A 76 -18.74 -14.21 -44.79
C LEU A 76 -17.70 -13.08 -44.82
N PHE A 77 -17.69 -12.26 -45.89
CA PHE A 77 -16.79 -11.10 -45.96
C PHE A 77 -17.10 -10.06 -44.88
N PHE A 78 -18.40 -9.77 -44.65
CA PHE A 78 -18.83 -8.86 -43.60
C PHE A 78 -18.47 -9.38 -42.18
N LEU A 79 -18.57 -10.69 -41.97
CA LEU A 79 -18.14 -11.33 -40.73
C LEU A 79 -16.64 -11.08 -40.46
N VAL A 80 -15.78 -11.25 -41.47
CA VAL A 80 -14.34 -11.00 -41.35
C VAL A 80 -14.08 -9.56 -40.93
N ILE A 81 -14.77 -8.58 -41.55
CA ILE A 81 -14.63 -7.16 -41.21
C ILE A 81 -15.02 -6.90 -39.76
N ILE A 82 -16.14 -7.46 -39.31
CA ILE A 82 -16.59 -7.26 -37.91
C ILE A 82 -15.65 -7.90 -36.92
N PHE A 83 -15.11 -9.11 -37.21
CA PHE A 83 -14.12 -9.73 -36.33
C PHE A 83 -12.79 -8.96 -36.29
N LEU A 84 -12.41 -8.34 -37.39
CA LEU A 84 -11.24 -7.45 -37.44
C LEU A 84 -11.48 -6.18 -36.61
N LEU A 85 -12.64 -5.53 -36.76
CA LEU A 85 -13.03 -4.38 -35.93
C LEU A 85 -13.11 -4.75 -34.44
N LYS A 86 -13.67 -5.92 -34.11
CA LYS A 86 -13.68 -6.47 -32.76
C LYS A 86 -12.25 -6.61 -32.21
N ALA A 87 -11.33 -7.20 -32.97
CA ALA A 87 -9.95 -7.39 -32.53
C ALA A 87 -9.28 -6.04 -32.22
N ILE A 88 -9.42 -5.06 -33.12
CA ILE A 88 -8.84 -3.72 -32.94
C ILE A 88 -9.43 -3.03 -31.68
N THR A 89 -10.76 -3.07 -31.52
CA THR A 89 -11.40 -2.43 -30.35
C THR A 89 -11.04 -3.09 -29.04
N LEU A 90 -10.92 -4.41 -28.99
CA LEU A 90 -10.49 -5.15 -27.79
C LEU A 90 -9.02 -4.87 -27.45
N LEU A 91 -8.12 -4.77 -28.44
CA LEU A 91 -6.72 -4.37 -28.23
C LEU A 91 -6.63 -2.94 -27.69
N TYR A 92 -7.37 -2.00 -28.28
CA TYR A 92 -7.43 -0.62 -27.79
C TYR A 92 -7.96 -0.55 -26.35
N PHE A 93 -9.03 -1.27 -26.05
CA PHE A 93 -9.59 -1.36 -24.71
C PHE A 93 -8.57 -1.94 -23.71
N SER A 94 -7.90 -3.03 -24.07
CA SER A 94 -6.89 -3.66 -23.20
C SER A 94 -5.72 -2.72 -22.92
N TRP A 95 -5.20 -2.02 -23.94
CA TRP A 95 -4.12 -1.05 -23.78
C TRP A 95 -4.51 0.11 -22.85
N TRP A 96 -5.68 0.70 -23.12
CA TRP A 96 -6.17 1.85 -22.34
C TRP A 96 -6.50 1.47 -20.89
N LYS A 97 -7.13 0.31 -20.68
CA LYS A 97 -7.42 -0.23 -19.35
C LYS A 97 -6.15 -0.48 -18.54
N SER A 98 -5.12 -1.04 -19.16
CA SER A 98 -3.83 -1.27 -18.51
C SER A 98 -3.21 0.05 -18.05
N GLY A 99 -3.19 1.07 -18.90
CA GLY A 99 -2.73 2.41 -18.53
C GLY A 99 -3.49 3.00 -17.34
N PHE A 100 -4.82 2.87 -17.34
CA PHE A 100 -5.66 3.30 -16.22
C PHE A 100 -5.29 2.59 -14.91
N ILE A 101 -5.16 1.25 -14.94
CA ILE A 101 -4.84 0.43 -13.77
C ILE A 101 -3.49 0.83 -13.16
N TYR A 102 -2.45 1.00 -13.98
CA TYR A 102 -1.13 1.42 -13.50
C TYR A 102 -1.14 2.85 -12.97
N ASN A 103 -1.89 3.77 -13.57
CA ASN A 103 -2.06 5.13 -13.04
C ASN A 103 -2.75 5.13 -11.66
N VAL A 104 -3.75 4.28 -11.46
CA VAL A 104 -4.40 4.09 -10.16
C VAL A 104 -3.42 3.52 -9.14
N ASN A 105 -2.62 2.52 -9.54
CA ASN A 105 -1.59 1.95 -8.67
C ASN A 105 -0.60 3.03 -8.18
N ASN A 106 -0.08 3.85 -9.10
CA ASN A 106 0.87 4.91 -8.78
C ASN A 106 0.25 5.93 -7.80
N LYS A 107 -0.99 6.36 -8.05
CA LYS A 107 -1.69 7.32 -7.18
C LYS A 107 -1.94 6.74 -5.79
N PHE A 108 -2.39 5.49 -5.69
CA PHE A 108 -2.68 4.87 -4.40
C PHE A 108 -1.42 4.57 -3.60
N SER A 109 -0.35 4.09 -4.26
CA SER A 109 0.93 3.85 -3.61
C SER A 109 1.50 5.14 -3.04
N LYS A 110 1.48 6.23 -3.82
CA LYS A 110 1.90 7.55 -3.36
C LYS A 110 1.04 8.02 -2.18
N GLN A 111 -0.29 7.93 -2.30
CA GLN A 111 -1.21 8.38 -1.26
C GLN A 111 -1.05 7.61 0.07
N VAL A 112 -0.90 6.27 0.02
CA VAL A 112 -0.72 5.47 1.24
C VAL A 112 0.63 5.79 1.90
N PHE A 113 1.68 5.97 1.09
CA PHE A 113 2.98 6.36 1.61
C PHE A 113 2.95 7.76 2.25
N GLU A 114 2.32 8.74 1.58
CA GLU A 114 2.10 10.08 2.14
C GLU A 114 1.28 10.03 3.44
N ASN A 115 0.21 9.22 3.48
CA ASN A 115 -0.61 9.04 4.69
C ASN A 115 0.25 8.51 5.85
N TYR A 116 1.11 7.52 5.59
CA TYR A 116 2.00 7.01 6.64
C TYR A 116 2.98 8.08 7.12
N LEU A 117 3.63 8.83 6.23
CA LEU A 117 4.56 9.88 6.63
C LEU A 117 3.92 11.00 7.46
N HIS A 118 2.60 11.20 7.32
CA HIS A 118 1.85 12.22 8.08
C HIS A 118 1.19 11.69 9.36
N GLU A 119 1.31 10.38 9.66
CA GLU A 119 0.79 9.84 10.91
C GLU A 119 1.62 10.31 12.12
N ASP A 120 0.97 10.36 13.30
CA ASP A 120 1.63 10.68 14.55
C ASP A 120 2.64 9.57 14.94
N PHE A 121 3.69 9.91 15.68
CA PHE A 121 4.74 8.95 16.07
C PHE A 121 4.18 7.75 16.84
N GLU A 122 3.13 7.94 17.65
CA GLU A 122 2.44 6.83 18.33
C GLU A 122 1.89 5.75 17.39
N PHE A 123 1.55 6.12 16.15
CA PHE A 123 1.14 5.14 15.14
C PHE A 123 2.22 4.12 14.85
N TYR A 124 3.49 4.55 14.80
CA TYR A 124 4.63 3.67 14.56
C TYR A 124 4.97 2.81 15.77
N LEU A 125 4.67 3.27 16.99
CA LEU A 125 4.79 2.46 18.20
C LEU A 125 3.73 1.35 18.27
N LYS A 126 2.56 1.56 17.67
CA LYS A 126 1.46 0.58 17.61
C LYS A 126 1.58 -0.41 16.46
N ASN A 127 2.24 -0.04 15.37
CA ASN A 127 2.25 -0.81 14.12
C ASN A 127 3.66 -1.29 13.77
N LYS A 128 3.79 -2.56 13.43
CA LYS A 128 5.06 -3.14 13.01
C LYS A 128 5.48 -2.62 11.64
N PRO A 129 6.74 -2.20 11.43
CA PRO A 129 7.22 -1.74 10.12
C PRO A 129 6.96 -2.74 8.98
N SER A 130 7.09 -4.04 9.24
CA SER A 130 6.82 -5.10 8.26
C SER A 130 5.37 -5.08 7.73
N LEU A 131 4.39 -4.71 8.58
CA LEU A 131 3.00 -4.58 8.16
C LEU A 131 2.79 -3.33 7.30
N LEU A 132 3.44 -2.23 7.63
CA LEU A 132 3.38 -0.99 6.83
C LEU A 132 3.99 -1.20 5.45
N LEU A 133 5.16 -1.86 5.37
CA LEU A 133 5.79 -2.23 4.11
C LEU A 133 4.89 -3.14 3.26
N ARG A 134 4.31 -4.20 3.87
CA ARG A 134 3.35 -5.06 3.19
C ARG A 134 2.17 -4.27 2.63
N ASN A 135 1.56 -3.40 3.45
CA ASN A 135 0.38 -2.64 3.05
C ASN A 135 0.71 -1.64 1.94
N ALA A 136 1.82 -0.90 2.05
CA ALA A 136 2.21 0.14 1.10
C ALA A 136 2.61 -0.41 -0.29
N PHE A 137 3.16 -1.63 -0.36
CA PHE A 137 3.64 -2.21 -1.61
C PHE A 137 2.84 -3.45 -2.04
N GLY A 138 2.68 -4.43 -1.15
CA GLY A 138 2.05 -5.70 -1.49
C GLY A 138 0.54 -5.59 -1.64
N GLU A 139 -0.15 -5.06 -0.64
CA GLU A 139 -1.60 -5.06 -0.59
C GLU A 139 -2.23 -4.08 -1.59
N ILE A 140 -1.57 -2.96 -1.87
CA ILE A 140 -2.02 -2.04 -2.93
C ILE A 140 -2.03 -2.74 -4.29
N ARG A 141 -1.00 -3.52 -4.60
CA ARG A 141 -0.94 -4.30 -5.85
C ARG A 141 -2.10 -5.28 -5.96
N VAL A 142 -2.42 -5.99 -4.87
CA VAL A 142 -3.56 -6.92 -4.81
C VAL A 142 -4.89 -6.16 -4.96
N PHE A 143 -5.01 -5.00 -4.31
CA PHE A 143 -6.20 -4.15 -4.46
C PHE A 143 -6.39 -3.67 -5.90
N VAL A 144 -5.33 -3.19 -6.55
CA VAL A 144 -5.37 -2.74 -7.96
C VAL A 144 -5.72 -3.91 -8.89
N GLN A 145 -5.22 -5.12 -8.60
CA GLN A 145 -5.65 -6.33 -9.31
C GLN A 145 -7.14 -6.60 -9.11
N SER A 146 -7.72 -6.30 -7.95
CA SER A 146 -9.17 -6.44 -7.73
C SER A 146 -9.98 -5.45 -8.55
N ILE A 147 -9.43 -4.27 -8.87
CA ILE A 147 -10.04 -3.30 -9.80
C ILE A 147 -10.06 -3.87 -11.22
N ASP A 148 -8.97 -4.48 -11.69
CA ASP A 148 -8.93 -5.15 -13.00
C ASP A 148 -9.98 -6.26 -13.10
N LEU A 149 -10.07 -7.10 -12.05
CA LEU A 149 -11.09 -8.14 -11.96
C LEU A 149 -12.51 -7.57 -11.95
N PHE A 150 -12.74 -6.46 -11.27
CA PHE A 150 -14.04 -5.80 -11.25
C PHE A 150 -14.49 -5.35 -12.65
N PHE A 151 -13.62 -4.69 -13.41
CA PHE A 151 -13.95 -4.29 -14.79
C PHE A 151 -14.09 -5.49 -15.72
N LYS A 152 -13.27 -6.52 -15.57
CA LYS A 152 -13.46 -7.80 -16.30
C LYS A 152 -14.81 -8.44 -15.99
N LEU A 153 -15.23 -8.42 -14.72
CA LEU A 153 -16.54 -8.95 -14.33
C LEU A 153 -17.68 -8.19 -15.01
N LEU A 154 -17.62 -6.85 -15.04
CA LEU A 154 -18.63 -6.03 -15.72
C LEU A 154 -18.69 -6.36 -17.21
N THR A 155 -17.54 -6.50 -17.87
CA THR A 155 -17.46 -6.89 -19.30
C THR A 155 -18.14 -8.24 -19.52
N GLU A 156 -17.79 -9.27 -18.73
CA GLU A 156 -18.36 -10.62 -18.89
C GLU A 156 -19.87 -10.65 -18.62
N ILE A 157 -20.36 -9.88 -17.64
CA ILE A 157 -21.80 -9.81 -17.36
C ILE A 157 -22.54 -9.17 -18.53
N ILE A 158 -22.03 -8.07 -19.09
CA ILE A 158 -22.66 -7.40 -20.24
C ILE A 158 -22.69 -8.35 -21.44
N ILE A 159 -21.57 -8.98 -21.77
CA ILE A 159 -21.50 -9.95 -22.88
C ILE A 159 -22.47 -11.10 -22.65
N PHE A 160 -22.51 -11.66 -21.43
CA PHE A 160 -23.40 -12.74 -21.08
C PHE A 160 -24.88 -12.38 -21.26
N ILE A 161 -25.27 -11.18 -20.80
CA ILE A 161 -26.64 -10.65 -20.98
C ILE A 161 -26.96 -10.48 -22.46
N LEU A 162 -26.06 -9.89 -23.26
CA LEU A 162 -26.27 -9.67 -24.70
C LEU A 162 -26.47 -11.01 -25.44
N ILE A 163 -25.62 -12.01 -25.16
CA ILE A 163 -25.75 -13.32 -25.78
C ILE A 163 -27.06 -13.99 -25.38
N THR A 164 -27.41 -13.92 -24.08
CA THR A 164 -28.67 -14.49 -23.60
C THR A 164 -29.89 -13.83 -24.26
N LEU A 165 -29.88 -12.51 -24.45
CA LEU A 165 -30.93 -11.78 -25.15
C LEU A 165 -31.06 -12.21 -26.62
N ILE A 166 -29.92 -12.34 -27.31
CA ILE A 166 -29.91 -12.81 -28.70
C ILE A 166 -30.51 -14.22 -28.79
N LEU A 167 -30.05 -15.14 -27.95
CA LEU A 167 -30.57 -16.52 -27.91
C LEU A 167 -32.06 -16.56 -27.55
N PHE A 168 -32.51 -15.65 -26.67
CA PHE A 168 -33.90 -15.58 -26.25
C PHE A 168 -34.85 -15.15 -27.40
N ILE A 169 -34.37 -14.26 -28.30
CA ILE A 169 -35.12 -13.86 -29.47
C ILE A 169 -35.39 -15.03 -30.41
N PHE A 170 -34.40 -15.91 -30.61
CA PHE A 170 -34.49 -17.05 -31.53
C PHE A 170 -35.18 -18.28 -30.91
N GLN A 171 -34.85 -18.63 -29.64
CA GLN A 171 -35.34 -19.85 -28.98
C GLN A 171 -35.64 -19.60 -27.50
N PRO A 172 -36.73 -18.94 -27.11
CA PRO A 172 -36.99 -18.48 -25.75
C PRO A 172 -37.06 -19.62 -24.72
N LYS A 173 -37.72 -20.74 -25.05
CA LYS A 173 -37.92 -21.88 -24.13
C LYS A 173 -36.60 -22.58 -23.75
N ILE A 174 -35.77 -22.80 -24.75
CA ILE A 174 -34.45 -23.46 -24.55
C ILE A 174 -33.51 -22.54 -23.80
N THR A 175 -33.47 -21.25 -24.16
CA THR A 175 -32.62 -20.28 -23.50
C THR A 175 -32.95 -20.11 -22.03
N LEU A 176 -34.24 -20.05 -21.67
CA LEU A 176 -34.67 -19.99 -20.27
C LEU A 176 -34.20 -21.21 -19.47
N GLY A 177 -34.32 -22.43 -20.06
CA GLY A 177 -33.84 -23.67 -19.42
C GLY A 177 -32.33 -23.64 -19.17
N ILE A 178 -31.54 -23.29 -20.18
CA ILE A 178 -30.08 -23.18 -20.08
C ILE A 178 -29.67 -22.13 -19.06
N PHE A 179 -30.27 -20.94 -19.12
CA PHE A 179 -30.00 -19.84 -18.18
C PHE A 179 -30.34 -20.24 -16.74
N ALA A 180 -31.48 -20.89 -16.50
CA ALA A 180 -31.88 -21.34 -15.18
C ALA A 180 -30.87 -22.36 -14.60
N ILE A 181 -30.44 -23.33 -15.39
CA ILE A 181 -29.50 -24.37 -14.94
C ILE A 181 -28.12 -23.76 -14.64
N PHE A 182 -27.50 -23.07 -15.59
CA PHE A 182 -26.17 -22.50 -15.40
C PHE A 182 -26.15 -21.37 -14.36
N GLY A 183 -27.19 -20.55 -14.30
CA GLY A 183 -27.34 -19.48 -13.31
C GLY A 183 -27.47 -20.02 -11.89
N THR A 184 -28.30 -21.05 -11.67
CA THR A 184 -28.46 -21.66 -10.34
C THR A 184 -27.19 -22.36 -9.88
N ILE A 185 -26.51 -23.10 -10.76
CA ILE A 185 -25.25 -23.77 -10.42
C ILE A 185 -24.17 -22.74 -10.06
N GLY A 186 -23.97 -21.71 -10.88
CA GLY A 186 -23.02 -20.64 -10.60
C GLY A 186 -23.32 -19.91 -9.29
N PHE A 187 -24.61 -19.62 -9.03
CA PHE A 187 -25.04 -18.99 -7.78
C PHE A 187 -24.78 -19.87 -6.56
N LEU A 188 -25.19 -21.14 -6.59
CA LEU A 188 -24.97 -22.08 -5.48
C LEU A 188 -23.48 -22.24 -5.20
N PHE A 189 -22.66 -22.39 -6.23
CA PHE A 189 -21.22 -22.53 -6.07
C PHE A 189 -20.60 -21.30 -5.39
N LEU A 190 -20.95 -20.10 -5.81
CA LEU A 190 -20.51 -18.87 -5.17
C LEU A 190 -21.02 -18.73 -3.72
N TYR A 191 -22.25 -19.14 -3.47
CA TYR A 191 -22.84 -19.08 -2.14
C TYR A 191 -22.06 -19.96 -1.14
N PHE A 192 -21.73 -21.19 -1.50
CA PHE A 192 -20.99 -22.10 -0.62
C PHE A 192 -19.51 -21.73 -0.48
N THR A 193 -18.86 -21.26 -1.53
CA THR A 193 -17.41 -20.99 -1.51
C THR A 193 -17.03 -19.63 -0.95
N LYS A 194 -17.94 -18.66 -0.95
CA LYS A 194 -17.71 -17.26 -0.54
C LYS A 194 -17.00 -17.11 0.82
N ASN A 195 -17.49 -17.79 1.86
CA ASN A 195 -16.93 -17.65 3.21
C ASN A 195 -15.57 -18.35 3.34
N MET A 196 -15.39 -19.48 2.66
CA MET A 196 -14.12 -20.21 2.59
C MET A 196 -13.04 -19.36 1.94
N LEU A 197 -13.33 -18.76 0.79
CA LEU A 197 -12.40 -17.90 0.04
C LEU A 197 -11.98 -16.68 0.85
N LYS A 198 -12.92 -16.03 1.56
CA LYS A 198 -12.60 -14.92 2.46
C LYS A 198 -11.68 -15.35 3.61
N SER A 199 -11.95 -16.49 4.23
CA SER A 199 -11.11 -17.05 5.30
C SER A 199 -9.70 -17.37 4.80
N TRP A 200 -9.58 -18.00 3.62
CA TRP A 200 -8.27 -18.28 3.01
C TRP A 200 -7.52 -17.01 2.65
N GLY A 201 -8.21 -16.00 2.12
CA GLY A 201 -7.61 -14.67 1.89
C GLY A 201 -7.06 -14.03 3.16
N ASN A 202 -7.80 -14.10 4.29
CA ASN A 202 -7.34 -13.62 5.58
C ASN A 202 -6.09 -14.37 6.07
N ASN A 203 -6.11 -15.70 6.00
CA ASN A 203 -4.97 -16.52 6.42
C ASN A 203 -3.73 -16.24 5.55
N LYS A 204 -3.92 -16.13 4.23
CA LYS A 204 -2.85 -15.75 3.30
C LYS A 204 -2.23 -14.39 3.65
N LEU A 205 -3.07 -13.38 3.97
CA LEU A 205 -2.62 -12.06 4.40
C LEU A 205 -1.79 -12.14 5.69
N ASN A 206 -2.22 -12.93 6.68
CA ASN A 206 -1.50 -13.12 7.93
C ASN A 206 -0.14 -13.79 7.73
N PHE A 207 -0.07 -14.85 6.92
CA PHE A 207 1.19 -15.50 6.59
C PHE A 207 2.14 -14.58 5.80
N SER A 208 1.61 -13.82 4.86
CA SER A 208 2.40 -12.81 4.11
C SER A 208 3.06 -11.80 5.06
N GLY A 209 2.33 -11.29 6.05
CA GLY A 209 2.88 -10.38 7.05
C GLY A 209 3.99 -11.01 7.90
N LYS A 210 3.82 -12.28 8.32
CA LYS A 210 4.85 -13.02 9.06
C LYS A 210 6.10 -13.29 8.23
N LEU A 211 5.94 -13.64 6.95
CA LEU A 211 7.07 -13.88 6.04
C LEU A 211 7.92 -12.61 5.87
N ILE A 212 7.30 -11.45 5.64
CA ILE A 212 8.02 -10.18 5.54
C ILE A 212 8.73 -9.85 6.86
N GLN A 213 8.07 -10.09 8.00
CA GLN A 213 8.67 -9.88 9.33
C GLN A 213 9.92 -10.74 9.52
N ILE A 214 9.85 -12.05 9.19
CA ILE A 214 10.99 -12.96 9.32
C ILE A 214 12.15 -12.51 8.43
N LEU A 215 11.89 -12.15 7.17
CA LEU A 215 12.91 -11.66 6.24
C LEU A 215 13.57 -10.39 6.76
N GLN A 216 12.79 -9.41 7.19
CA GLN A 216 13.31 -8.14 7.72
C GLN A 216 14.20 -8.39 8.93
N GLN A 217 13.72 -9.12 9.94
CA GLN A 217 14.48 -9.42 11.15
C GLN A 217 15.76 -10.21 10.87
N SER A 218 15.70 -11.16 9.92
CA SER A 218 16.85 -11.97 9.54
C SER A 218 17.95 -11.14 8.89
N PHE A 219 17.60 -10.24 7.98
CA PHE A 219 18.58 -9.38 7.31
C PHE A 219 19.13 -8.28 8.23
N GLU A 220 18.32 -7.75 9.14
CA GLU A 220 18.78 -6.81 10.17
C GLU A 220 19.78 -7.45 11.15
N SER A 221 19.58 -8.74 11.48
CA SER A 221 20.44 -9.50 12.40
C SER A 221 21.43 -10.45 11.71
N ILE A 222 21.75 -10.22 10.42
CA ILE A 222 22.52 -11.19 9.60
C ILE A 222 23.89 -11.54 10.18
N LYS A 223 24.61 -10.58 10.79
CA LYS A 223 25.89 -10.83 11.44
C LYS A 223 25.76 -11.81 12.60
N TYR A 224 24.72 -11.63 13.43
CA TYR A 224 24.45 -12.51 14.55
C TYR A 224 24.10 -13.92 14.08
N LEU A 225 23.22 -14.04 13.07
CA LEU A 225 22.83 -15.32 12.48
C LEU A 225 24.04 -16.08 11.91
N LYS A 226 24.98 -15.37 11.27
CA LYS A 226 26.21 -15.95 10.73
C LYS A 226 27.14 -16.47 11.82
N ILE A 227 27.36 -15.69 12.88
CA ILE A 227 28.25 -16.07 14.00
C ILE A 227 27.65 -17.22 14.82
N SER A 228 26.33 -17.18 15.04
CA SER A 228 25.64 -18.16 15.88
C SER A 228 25.20 -19.41 15.13
N ASN A 229 25.40 -19.50 13.81
CA ASN A 229 24.97 -20.62 12.96
C ASN A 229 23.48 -20.96 13.07
N LEU A 230 22.61 -19.94 13.28
CA LEU A 230 21.18 -20.13 13.52
C LEU A 230 20.31 -20.09 12.25
N TYR A 231 20.93 -20.17 11.07
CA TYR A 231 20.20 -20.10 9.80
C TYR A 231 19.23 -21.25 9.59
N GLU A 232 19.51 -22.45 10.08
CA GLU A 232 18.58 -23.60 9.96
C GLU A 232 17.27 -23.31 10.66
N LYS A 233 17.31 -22.83 11.91
CA LYS A 233 16.11 -22.47 12.69
C LYS A 233 15.28 -21.38 12.00
N VAL A 234 15.93 -20.33 11.50
CA VAL A 234 15.25 -19.24 10.79
C VAL A 234 14.65 -19.72 9.49
N THR A 235 15.37 -20.59 8.75
CA THR A 235 14.90 -21.22 7.51
C THR A 235 13.69 -22.11 7.77
N GLU A 236 13.69 -22.89 8.86
CA GLU A 236 12.54 -23.71 9.27
C GLU A 236 11.31 -22.84 9.60
N ASP A 237 11.49 -21.75 10.35
CA ASP A 237 10.40 -20.83 10.67
C ASP A 237 9.84 -20.14 9.42
N TYR A 238 10.70 -19.77 8.48
CA TYR A 238 10.28 -19.28 7.17
C TYR A 238 9.52 -20.37 6.40
N ALA A 239 10.06 -21.59 6.35
CA ALA A 239 9.45 -22.72 5.65
C ALA A 239 8.05 -23.05 6.20
N LYS A 240 7.84 -23.08 7.50
CA LYS A 240 6.52 -23.27 8.12
C LYS A 240 5.50 -22.24 7.65
N ASN A 241 5.92 -20.98 7.58
CA ASN A 241 5.03 -19.88 7.18
C ASN A 241 4.78 -19.87 5.67
N ILE A 242 5.79 -20.20 4.82
CA ILE A 242 5.58 -20.28 3.36
C ILE A 242 4.70 -21.48 2.99
N ILE A 243 4.82 -22.62 3.69
CA ILE A 243 3.93 -23.77 3.53
C ILE A 243 2.49 -23.37 3.88
N GLY A 244 2.28 -22.63 4.99
CA GLY A 244 0.97 -22.11 5.35
C GLY A 244 0.38 -21.19 4.28
N PHE A 245 1.16 -20.25 3.76
CA PHE A 245 0.78 -19.36 2.66
C PHE A 245 0.42 -20.15 1.39
N SER A 246 1.26 -21.13 1.03
CA SER A 246 1.08 -21.98 -0.16
C SER A 246 -0.15 -22.86 -0.06
N LYS A 247 -0.45 -23.41 1.13
CA LYS A 247 -1.66 -24.22 1.38
C LYS A 247 -2.93 -23.45 1.01
N TYR A 248 -3.09 -22.24 1.53
CA TYR A 248 -4.29 -21.44 1.23
C TYR A 248 -4.30 -20.90 -0.20
N SER A 249 -3.15 -20.63 -0.80
CA SER A 249 -3.04 -20.28 -2.22
C SER A 249 -3.46 -21.46 -3.10
N ARG A 250 -3.01 -22.69 -2.79
CA ARG A 250 -3.40 -23.91 -3.50
C ARG A 250 -4.90 -24.17 -3.42
N PHE A 251 -5.50 -24.02 -2.24
CA PHE A 251 -6.95 -24.18 -2.11
C PHE A 251 -7.72 -23.17 -2.94
N ALA A 252 -7.31 -21.89 -2.93
CA ALA A 252 -7.95 -20.85 -3.73
C ALA A 252 -7.86 -21.15 -5.23
N LEU A 253 -6.70 -21.61 -5.73
CA LEU A 253 -6.51 -22.00 -7.13
C LEU A 253 -7.34 -23.24 -7.50
N PHE A 254 -7.30 -24.30 -6.69
CA PHE A 254 -8.09 -25.52 -6.93
C PHE A 254 -9.59 -25.21 -7.04
N PHE A 255 -10.13 -24.42 -6.11
CA PHE A 255 -11.54 -24.05 -6.14
C PHE A 255 -11.89 -23.10 -7.30
N SER A 256 -10.93 -22.41 -7.89
CA SER A 256 -11.16 -21.60 -9.08
C SER A 256 -11.37 -22.45 -10.35
N ASP A 257 -10.80 -23.65 -10.39
CA ASP A 257 -10.88 -24.55 -11.55
C ASP A 257 -12.10 -25.49 -11.51
N ILE A 258 -12.66 -25.76 -10.32
CA ILE A 258 -13.83 -26.64 -10.15
C ILE A 258 -14.99 -26.21 -11.04
N PRO A 259 -15.42 -24.92 -11.10
CA PRO A 259 -16.57 -24.53 -11.90
C PRO A 259 -16.43 -24.87 -13.37
N LYS A 260 -15.23 -24.75 -13.95
CA LYS A 260 -14.97 -25.07 -15.35
C LYS A 260 -15.32 -26.53 -15.65
N ASN A 261 -14.66 -27.43 -14.93
CA ASN A 261 -14.79 -28.86 -15.17
C ASN A 261 -16.22 -29.36 -14.89
N PHE A 262 -16.86 -28.81 -13.86
CA PHE A 262 -18.21 -29.15 -13.48
C PHE A 262 -19.26 -28.67 -14.50
N LEU A 263 -19.09 -27.45 -15.01
CA LEU A 263 -19.96 -26.87 -16.05
C LEU A 263 -19.80 -27.61 -17.39
N GLU A 264 -18.57 -28.00 -17.75
CA GLU A 264 -18.31 -28.82 -18.93
C GLU A 264 -19.05 -30.18 -18.83
N PHE A 265 -18.95 -30.88 -17.69
CA PHE A 265 -19.65 -32.14 -17.44
C PHE A 265 -21.18 -31.97 -17.55
N ILE A 266 -21.74 -30.95 -16.92
CA ILE A 266 -23.18 -30.68 -16.97
C ILE A 266 -23.64 -30.33 -18.40
N SER A 267 -22.82 -29.64 -19.17
CA SER A 267 -23.16 -29.28 -20.56
C SER A 267 -23.37 -30.53 -21.43
N VAL A 268 -22.53 -31.56 -21.26
CA VAL A 268 -22.66 -32.82 -21.94
C VAL A 268 -23.96 -33.52 -21.53
N ILE A 269 -24.30 -33.51 -20.25
CA ILE A 269 -25.55 -34.07 -19.75
C ILE A 269 -26.77 -33.37 -20.38
N ILE A 270 -26.75 -32.02 -20.40
CA ILE A 270 -27.81 -31.20 -21.00
C ILE A 270 -27.96 -31.53 -22.49
N LEU A 271 -26.86 -31.65 -23.22
CA LEU A 271 -26.86 -31.99 -24.63
C LEU A 271 -27.50 -33.36 -24.86
N ILE A 272 -27.13 -34.38 -24.10
CA ILE A 272 -27.70 -35.73 -24.19
C ILE A 272 -29.20 -35.69 -23.89
N PHE A 273 -29.62 -35.07 -22.80
CA PHE A 273 -31.03 -34.92 -22.44
C PHE A 273 -31.83 -34.16 -23.52
N THR A 274 -31.24 -33.13 -24.11
CA THR A 274 -31.92 -32.40 -25.18
C THR A 274 -32.08 -33.24 -26.44
N ILE A 275 -31.07 -34.03 -26.82
CA ILE A 275 -31.18 -34.95 -27.93
C ILE A 275 -32.30 -35.98 -27.67
N LEU A 276 -32.31 -36.63 -26.51
CA LEU A 276 -33.33 -37.58 -26.12
C LEU A 276 -34.75 -36.97 -26.11
N PHE A 277 -34.86 -35.73 -25.60
CA PHE A 277 -36.12 -34.99 -25.58
C PHE A 277 -36.63 -34.70 -27.00
N LEU A 278 -35.76 -34.22 -27.89
CA LEU A 278 -36.09 -33.91 -29.27
C LEU A 278 -36.53 -35.18 -30.03
N PHE A 279 -35.82 -36.28 -29.87
CA PHE A 279 -36.20 -37.58 -30.43
C PHE A 279 -37.59 -38.03 -29.97
N LYS A 280 -37.93 -37.82 -28.70
CA LYS A 280 -39.23 -38.20 -28.16
C LYS A 280 -40.40 -37.38 -28.69
N PHE A 281 -40.18 -36.07 -28.92
CA PHE A 281 -41.23 -35.10 -29.29
C PHE A 281 -41.36 -34.84 -30.81
N TYR A 282 -40.26 -34.92 -31.56
CA TYR A 282 -40.21 -34.62 -33.01
C TYR A 282 -39.99 -35.86 -33.88
N GLY A 283 -39.85 -37.05 -33.25
CA GLY A 283 -39.64 -38.29 -33.98
C GLY A 283 -38.25 -38.36 -34.63
N THR A 284 -38.14 -39.07 -35.77
CA THR A 284 -36.85 -39.29 -36.48
C THR A 284 -36.60 -38.26 -37.59
N ASP A 285 -37.30 -37.13 -37.59
CA ASP A 285 -37.10 -36.10 -38.63
C ASP A 285 -35.84 -35.30 -38.34
N PHE A 286 -34.70 -35.79 -38.87
CA PHE A 286 -33.38 -35.17 -38.65
C PHE A 286 -33.26 -33.77 -39.21
N GLN A 287 -34.01 -33.39 -40.24
CA GLN A 287 -33.90 -32.08 -40.84
C GLN A 287 -34.40 -30.96 -39.90
N SER A 288 -35.37 -31.27 -39.06
CA SER A 288 -35.88 -30.31 -38.05
C SER A 288 -35.03 -30.26 -36.78
N ILE A 289 -34.29 -31.35 -36.45
CA ILE A 289 -33.51 -31.47 -35.23
C ILE A 289 -32.13 -30.79 -35.36
N ILE A 290 -31.46 -30.91 -36.52
CA ILE A 290 -30.11 -30.37 -36.75
C ILE A 290 -29.98 -28.86 -36.46
N PRO A 291 -30.86 -27.98 -36.91
CA PRO A 291 -30.77 -26.55 -36.61
C PRO A 291 -30.84 -26.24 -35.09
N VAL A 292 -31.70 -26.98 -34.37
CA VAL A 292 -31.88 -26.78 -32.93
C VAL A 292 -30.65 -27.28 -32.18
N LEU A 293 -30.06 -28.39 -32.57
CA LEU A 293 -28.81 -28.89 -31.99
C LEU A 293 -27.63 -27.98 -32.27
N GLY A 294 -27.55 -27.43 -33.50
CA GLY A 294 -26.54 -26.46 -33.86
C GLY A 294 -26.64 -25.20 -33.01
N LEU A 295 -27.84 -24.73 -32.75
CA LEU A 295 -28.11 -23.56 -31.90
C LEU A 295 -27.72 -23.81 -30.43
N ILE A 296 -28.11 -24.98 -29.89
CA ILE A 296 -27.75 -25.34 -28.52
C ILE A 296 -26.24 -25.54 -28.38
N GLY A 297 -25.60 -26.15 -29.36
CA GLY A 297 -24.15 -26.33 -29.40
C GLY A 297 -23.43 -24.96 -29.40
N ALA A 298 -23.82 -24.06 -30.27
CA ALA A 298 -23.26 -22.70 -30.34
C ALA A 298 -23.50 -21.89 -29.05
N ALA A 299 -24.72 -22.00 -28.49
CA ALA A 299 -25.06 -21.37 -27.22
C ALA A 299 -24.21 -21.91 -26.06
N SER A 300 -24.09 -23.21 -25.94
CA SER A 300 -23.30 -23.87 -24.90
C SER A 300 -21.83 -23.53 -25.02
N PHE A 301 -21.28 -23.55 -26.23
CA PHE A 301 -19.88 -23.19 -26.49
C PHE A 301 -19.52 -21.77 -26.01
N ARG A 302 -20.48 -20.84 -26.00
CA ARG A 302 -20.23 -19.45 -25.56
C ARG A 302 -20.67 -19.15 -24.13
N MET A 303 -21.80 -19.72 -23.69
CA MET A 303 -22.34 -19.44 -22.35
C MET A 303 -21.54 -20.11 -21.25
N ILE A 304 -21.04 -21.34 -21.44
CA ILE A 304 -20.28 -22.08 -20.43
C ILE A 304 -19.00 -21.35 -20.04
N PRO A 305 -18.12 -20.95 -20.99
CA PRO A 305 -16.94 -20.15 -20.64
C PRO A 305 -17.31 -18.80 -20.00
N GLY A 306 -18.43 -18.18 -20.40
CA GLY A 306 -18.92 -16.94 -19.81
C GLY A 306 -19.28 -17.09 -18.33
N VAL A 307 -20.09 -18.08 -17.98
CA VAL A 307 -20.43 -18.40 -16.58
C VAL A 307 -19.20 -18.75 -15.76
N HIS A 308 -18.31 -19.59 -16.30
CA HIS A 308 -17.05 -19.93 -15.65
C HIS A 308 -16.21 -18.68 -15.34
N ARG A 309 -16.05 -17.75 -16.32
CA ARG A 309 -15.30 -16.52 -16.10
C ARG A 309 -15.94 -15.63 -15.03
N ILE A 310 -17.27 -15.47 -15.04
CA ILE A 310 -18.01 -14.70 -14.01
C ILE A 310 -17.77 -15.31 -12.63
N VAL A 311 -17.89 -16.63 -12.49
CA VAL A 311 -17.67 -17.34 -11.21
C VAL A 311 -16.24 -17.18 -10.75
N ASN A 312 -15.26 -17.45 -11.61
CA ASN A 312 -13.83 -17.38 -11.29
C ASN A 312 -13.40 -15.96 -10.88
N ILE A 313 -13.80 -14.95 -11.63
CA ILE A 313 -13.49 -13.55 -11.32
C ILE A 313 -14.09 -13.17 -9.95
N THR A 314 -15.33 -13.57 -9.71
CA THR A 314 -16.03 -13.32 -8.43
C THR A 314 -15.31 -13.98 -7.25
N GLN A 315 -14.86 -15.22 -7.42
CA GLN A 315 -14.07 -15.94 -6.43
C GLN A 315 -12.73 -15.24 -6.17
N GLY A 316 -12.05 -14.77 -7.23
CA GLY A 316 -10.83 -13.98 -7.13
C GLY A 316 -11.03 -12.74 -6.26
N ILE A 317 -12.11 -11.99 -6.47
CA ILE A 317 -12.45 -10.81 -5.66
C ILE A 317 -12.73 -11.20 -4.19
N TYR A 318 -13.42 -12.31 -3.94
CA TYR A 318 -13.63 -12.79 -2.56
C TYR A 318 -12.33 -13.18 -1.86
N ASN A 319 -11.41 -13.82 -2.57
CA ASN A 319 -10.09 -14.18 -2.04
C ASN A 319 -9.25 -12.93 -1.69
N MET A 320 -9.44 -11.83 -2.44
CA MET A 320 -8.76 -10.54 -2.22
C MET A 320 -9.48 -9.64 -1.17
N ASN A 321 -10.57 -10.12 -0.56
CA ASN A 321 -11.38 -9.31 0.36
C ASN A 321 -10.55 -8.64 1.48
N SER A 322 -9.60 -9.36 2.07
CA SER A 322 -8.77 -8.86 3.16
C SER A 322 -7.89 -7.69 2.72
N SER A 323 -7.24 -7.83 1.57
CA SER A 323 -6.42 -6.78 0.97
C SER A 323 -7.26 -5.56 0.61
N ILE A 324 -8.48 -5.77 0.07
CA ILE A 324 -9.44 -4.69 -0.24
C ILE A 324 -9.80 -3.92 1.04
N GLN A 325 -10.07 -4.61 2.15
CA GLN A 325 -10.41 -3.96 3.43
C GLN A 325 -9.23 -3.15 3.98
N VAL A 326 -8.02 -3.73 3.96
CA VAL A 326 -6.80 -3.06 4.44
C VAL A 326 -6.54 -1.79 3.63
N VAL A 327 -6.46 -1.89 2.30
CA VAL A 327 -6.15 -0.73 1.45
C VAL A 327 -7.26 0.33 1.53
N TYR A 328 -8.52 -0.09 1.59
CA TYR A 328 -9.65 0.82 1.77
C TYR A 328 -9.51 1.63 3.08
N SER A 329 -9.17 0.98 4.20
CA SER A 329 -8.96 1.66 5.48
C SER A 329 -7.77 2.62 5.44
N GLU A 330 -6.65 2.22 4.79
CA GLU A 330 -5.46 3.05 4.67
C GLU A 330 -5.68 4.30 3.78
N LEU A 331 -6.45 4.17 2.70
CA LEU A 331 -6.76 5.29 1.79
C LEU A 331 -7.80 6.27 2.37
N ILE A 332 -8.73 5.80 3.23
CA ILE A 332 -9.71 6.68 3.90
C ILE A 332 -9.11 7.41 5.09
N ARG A 333 -8.07 6.85 5.70
CA ARG A 333 -7.37 7.40 6.86
C ARG A 333 -6.71 8.76 6.59
N THR A 334 -7.04 9.46 5.53
CA THR A 334 -6.45 10.73 5.13
C THR A 334 -6.64 11.80 6.21
N LYS A 335 -5.63 12.04 7.00
CA LYS A 335 -5.39 13.36 7.59
C LYS A 335 -4.61 14.18 6.55
N LYS A 336 -5.29 14.88 5.65
CA LYS A 336 -4.65 15.97 4.89
C LYS A 336 -4.38 17.10 5.88
N ILE A 337 -3.23 17.07 6.48
CA ILE A 337 -2.72 18.17 7.27
C ILE A 337 -2.02 19.09 6.27
N ASN A 338 -2.73 20.13 5.81
CA ASN A 338 -2.08 21.25 5.13
C ASN A 338 -1.28 22.01 6.19
N VAL A 339 -0.09 21.55 6.51
CA VAL A 339 0.83 22.27 7.39
C VAL A 339 1.71 23.13 6.49
N ASN A 340 1.72 24.42 6.74
CA ASN A 340 2.76 25.30 6.18
C ASN A 340 4.08 24.94 6.86
N THR A 341 4.92 24.14 6.15
CA THR A 341 6.14 23.54 6.71
C THR A 341 7.31 24.53 6.88
N LYS A 342 7.11 25.79 6.56
CA LYS A 342 8.17 26.82 6.65
C LYS A 342 8.14 27.65 7.95
N ASP A 343 7.02 27.63 8.68
CA ASP A 343 6.91 28.41 9.90
C ASP A 343 7.69 27.74 11.04
N LYS A 344 8.48 28.55 11.78
CA LYS A 344 9.19 28.12 12.99
C LYS A 344 8.56 28.80 14.20
N ILE A 345 8.29 28.04 15.27
CA ILE A 345 8.09 28.63 16.60
C ILE A 345 9.45 28.77 17.23
N LEU A 346 9.88 30.01 17.43
CA LEU A 346 11.14 30.34 18.08
C LEU A 346 10.99 30.19 19.59
N LEU A 347 12.03 29.69 20.25
CA LEU A 347 12.12 29.71 21.70
C LEU A 347 12.68 31.06 22.14
N ASN A 348 11.89 31.89 22.84
CA ASN A 348 12.32 33.20 23.33
C ASN A 348 12.62 33.19 24.82
N ASP A 349 11.91 32.34 25.59
CA ASP A 349 12.00 32.33 27.05
C ASP A 349 12.11 30.90 27.59
N THR A 350 11.03 30.09 27.56
CA THR A 350 10.99 28.85 28.32
C THR A 350 10.23 27.71 27.65
N ILE A 351 10.66 26.48 27.96
CA ILE A 351 9.92 25.23 27.77
C ILE A 351 9.44 24.78 29.14
N SER A 352 8.13 24.75 29.40
CA SER A 352 7.58 24.38 30.70
C SER A 352 6.75 23.10 30.63
N PHE A 353 6.92 22.23 31.63
CA PHE A 353 6.12 21.04 31.88
C PHE A 353 5.22 21.31 33.09
N GLU A 354 3.91 21.25 32.90
CA GLU A 354 2.90 21.49 33.93
C GLU A 354 2.08 20.22 34.16
N ASP A 355 2.32 19.57 35.27
CA ASP A 355 1.64 18.35 35.74
C ASP A 355 1.59 17.23 34.67
N VAL A 356 2.68 17.05 33.92
CA VAL A 356 2.74 16.14 32.79
C VAL A 356 2.83 14.70 33.26
N ALA A 357 1.93 13.85 32.71
CA ALA A 357 2.00 12.40 32.83
C ALA A 357 1.98 11.74 31.44
N TYR A 358 2.59 10.57 31.34
CA TYR A 358 2.60 9.82 30.07
C TYR A 358 2.43 8.31 30.28
N ILE A 359 1.63 7.70 29.39
CA ILE A 359 1.39 6.26 29.30
C ILE A 359 1.57 5.84 27.84
N TYR A 360 2.41 4.81 27.59
CA TYR A 360 2.50 4.24 26.25
C TYR A 360 1.18 3.55 25.83
N PRO A 361 0.80 3.59 24.55
CA PRO A 361 -0.50 3.08 24.08
C PRO A 361 -0.81 1.63 24.43
N ASN A 362 0.22 0.80 24.60
CA ASN A 362 0.08 -0.64 24.90
C ASN A 362 0.43 -0.97 26.37
N SER A 363 0.58 0.03 27.22
CA SER A 363 0.89 -0.12 28.65
C SER A 363 -0.28 0.34 29.52
N LYS A 364 -0.40 -0.24 30.70
CA LYS A 364 -1.29 0.25 31.77
C LYS A 364 -0.53 1.11 32.80
N ASN A 365 0.79 1.09 32.75
CA ASN A 365 1.64 1.77 33.72
C ASN A 365 2.09 3.12 33.18
N HIS A 366 2.04 4.14 34.04
CA HIS A 366 2.62 5.44 33.75
C HIS A 366 4.14 5.31 33.68
N VAL A 367 4.75 6.01 32.70
CA VAL A 367 6.21 6.19 32.67
C VAL A 367 6.59 7.17 33.78
N PHE A 368 5.83 8.26 33.89
CA PHE A 368 5.94 9.24 34.98
C PHE A 368 4.58 9.93 35.18
N GLN A 369 4.42 10.56 36.34
CA GLN A 369 3.24 11.32 36.76
C GLN A 369 3.71 12.62 37.41
N ASN A 370 2.91 13.67 37.26
CA ASN A 370 3.12 14.98 37.88
C ASN A 370 4.51 15.57 37.61
N LEU A 371 4.97 15.46 36.37
CA LEU A 371 6.26 15.98 35.97
C LEU A 371 6.16 17.51 35.79
N ASN A 372 6.90 18.24 36.62
CA ASN A 372 6.97 19.68 36.63
C ASN A 372 8.42 20.15 36.60
N PHE A 373 8.82 20.86 35.56
CA PHE A 373 10.12 21.53 35.43
C PHE A 373 10.08 22.55 34.29
N GLU A 374 11.09 23.39 34.24
CA GLU A 374 11.23 24.47 33.26
C GLU A 374 12.66 24.53 32.72
N ILE A 375 12.79 24.65 31.39
CA ILE A 375 14.06 24.82 30.68
C ILE A 375 14.07 26.23 30.09
N LYS A 376 15.05 27.06 30.45
CA LYS A 376 15.20 28.40 29.88
C LYS A 376 15.96 28.39 28.57
N LYS A 377 15.70 29.37 27.72
CA LYS A 377 16.47 29.58 26.50
C LYS A 377 17.97 29.69 26.84
N GLY A 378 18.79 28.96 26.07
CA GLY A 378 20.24 28.95 26.27
C GLY A 378 20.73 28.03 27.40
N ASP A 379 19.83 27.34 28.13
CA ASP A 379 20.24 26.33 29.11
C ASP A 379 20.92 25.13 28.42
N CYS A 380 21.84 24.52 29.15
CA CYS A 380 22.44 23.26 28.81
C CYS A 380 21.96 22.20 29.83
N LEU A 381 20.91 21.48 29.49
CA LEU A 381 20.26 20.48 30.35
C LEU A 381 20.83 19.08 30.10
N CYS A 382 21.24 18.39 31.16
CA CYS A 382 21.55 16.96 31.10
C CYS A 382 20.44 16.13 31.76
N ILE A 383 19.84 15.20 31.02
CA ILE A 383 18.89 14.21 31.54
C ILE A 383 19.67 12.95 31.88
N LYS A 384 19.74 12.60 33.18
CA LYS A 384 20.40 11.37 33.65
C LYS A 384 19.41 10.45 34.37
N GLY A 385 19.74 9.18 34.47
CA GLY A 385 18.93 8.16 35.14
C GLY A 385 19.18 6.76 34.57
N GLU A 386 18.67 5.73 35.19
CA GLU A 386 18.87 4.34 34.76
C GLU A 386 18.32 4.10 33.35
N SER A 387 18.80 3.04 32.67
CA SER A 387 18.27 2.65 31.36
C SER A 387 16.81 2.21 31.50
N GLY A 388 15.96 2.62 30.54
CA GLY A 388 14.53 2.28 30.53
C GLY A 388 13.64 3.09 31.50
N ILE A 389 14.17 4.10 32.20
CA ILE A 389 13.40 4.89 33.19
C ILE A 389 12.49 5.95 32.56
N GLY A 390 12.64 6.25 31.25
CA GLY A 390 11.82 7.22 30.56
C GLY A 390 12.54 8.47 30.05
N LYS A 391 13.89 8.50 30.02
CA LYS A 391 14.68 9.64 29.50
C LYS A 391 14.31 10.02 28.06
N THR A 392 14.28 9.03 27.16
CA THR A 392 13.89 9.24 25.75
C THR A 392 12.44 9.70 25.64
N THR A 393 11.54 9.22 26.52
CA THR A 393 10.15 9.67 26.56
C THR A 393 10.04 11.16 26.87
N ILE A 394 10.90 11.71 27.76
CA ILE A 394 10.94 13.15 28.05
C ILE A 394 11.37 13.93 26.80
N ILE A 395 12.39 13.46 26.09
CA ILE A 395 12.82 14.09 24.82
C ILE A 395 11.72 14.02 23.75
N ASP A 396 11.07 12.89 23.61
CA ASP A 396 9.97 12.70 22.65
C ASP A 396 8.77 13.64 22.96
N LEU A 397 8.54 13.93 24.24
CA LEU A 397 7.54 14.92 24.67
C LEU A 397 8.00 16.35 24.39
N ILE A 398 9.27 16.70 24.69
CA ILE A 398 9.84 18.03 24.39
C ILE A 398 9.79 18.28 22.88
N SER A 399 10.11 17.30 22.07
CA SER A 399 10.09 17.41 20.60
C SER A 399 8.69 17.37 19.99
N GLY A 400 7.64 17.16 20.79
CA GLY A 400 6.27 17.02 20.30
C GLY A 400 6.04 15.76 19.46
N LEU A 401 6.91 14.75 19.53
CA LEU A 401 6.68 13.44 18.93
C LEU A 401 5.61 12.66 19.69
N LEU A 402 5.60 12.79 21.02
CA LEU A 402 4.59 12.23 21.90
C LEU A 402 3.74 13.36 22.48
N LYS A 403 2.48 13.03 22.78
CA LYS A 403 1.56 13.95 23.47
C LYS A 403 1.37 13.49 24.91
N PRO A 404 1.37 14.41 25.88
CA PRO A 404 1.15 14.04 27.28
C PRO A 404 -0.23 13.39 27.44
N SER A 405 -0.33 12.36 28.30
CA SER A 405 -1.60 11.74 28.66
C SER A 405 -2.41 12.61 29.64
N HIS A 406 -1.72 13.43 30.43
CA HIS A 406 -2.26 14.43 31.34
C HIS A 406 -1.28 15.59 31.45
N GLY A 407 -1.77 16.79 31.84
CA GLY A 407 -0.96 18.00 31.93
C GLY A 407 -0.68 18.64 30.58
N LYS A 408 0.22 19.62 30.55
CA LYS A 408 0.53 20.41 29.35
C LYS A 408 2.01 20.70 29.24
N ILE A 409 2.47 20.75 27.99
CA ILE A 409 3.80 21.25 27.63
C ILE A 409 3.60 22.59 26.93
N LYS A 410 4.28 23.63 27.41
CA LYS A 410 4.17 24.98 26.86
C LYS A 410 5.52 25.47 26.38
N ILE A 411 5.51 26.19 25.27
CA ILE A 411 6.65 26.95 24.74
C ILE A 411 6.30 28.42 24.86
N ASP A 412 7.08 29.18 25.63
CA ASP A 412 6.83 30.60 25.92
C ASP A 412 5.38 30.86 26.37
N GLY A 413 4.86 29.97 27.27
CA GLY A 413 3.50 30.06 27.80
C GLY A 413 2.39 29.54 26.88
N LYS A 414 2.67 29.16 25.61
CA LYS A 414 1.70 28.62 24.64
C LYS A 414 1.72 27.11 24.64
N SER A 415 0.54 26.47 24.77
CA SER A 415 0.41 25.03 24.78
C SER A 415 0.77 24.39 23.44
N LEU A 416 1.53 23.28 23.48
CA LEU A 416 1.96 22.50 22.30
C LEU A 416 0.94 21.39 22.00
N GLU A 417 -0.32 21.75 21.73
CA GLU A 417 -1.41 20.76 21.50
C GLU A 417 -1.79 20.67 20.02
N ASP A 418 -1.78 21.77 19.30
CA ASP A 418 -2.17 21.83 17.90
C ASP A 418 -1.09 21.24 16.97
N ILE A 419 -1.53 20.50 15.95
CA ILE A 419 -0.63 19.82 14.99
C ILE A 419 0.26 20.84 14.25
N GLN A 420 -0.28 22.00 13.90
CA GLN A 420 0.49 23.05 13.21
C GLN A 420 1.55 23.64 14.14
N ALA A 421 1.19 23.91 15.40
CA ALA A 421 2.12 24.36 16.42
C ALA A 421 3.24 23.33 16.66
N ILE A 422 2.89 22.04 16.78
CA ILE A 422 3.87 20.94 16.93
C ILE A 422 4.85 20.93 15.74
N ARG A 423 4.36 21.02 14.50
CA ARG A 423 5.23 21.00 13.31
C ARG A 423 6.11 22.23 13.22
N SER A 424 5.57 23.40 13.51
CA SER A 424 6.36 24.65 13.55
C SER A 424 7.41 24.63 14.66
N TRP A 425 7.12 23.99 15.79
CA TRP A 425 8.10 23.74 16.85
C TRP A 425 9.19 22.76 16.40
N GLN A 426 8.82 21.63 15.80
CA GLN A 426 9.74 20.62 15.26
C GLN A 426 10.71 21.19 14.22
N ASN A 427 10.31 22.19 13.45
CA ASN A 427 11.21 22.89 12.50
C ASN A 427 12.33 23.68 13.18
N ASN A 428 12.20 23.95 14.46
CA ASN A 428 13.18 24.66 15.27
C ASN A 428 14.02 23.75 16.18
N ILE A 429 13.90 22.43 16.02
CA ILE A 429 14.65 21.44 16.79
C ILE A 429 15.70 20.79 15.90
N GLY A 430 16.96 20.78 16.36
CA GLY A 430 18.00 19.89 15.87
C GLY A 430 18.00 18.59 16.68
N TYR A 431 17.93 17.44 16.02
CA TYR A 431 17.94 16.15 16.71
C TYR A 431 19.13 15.27 16.30
N ILE A 432 19.91 14.87 17.28
CA ILE A 432 21.04 13.97 17.13
C ILE A 432 20.69 12.65 17.82
N PRO A 433 20.30 11.60 17.06
CA PRO A 433 19.88 10.32 17.62
C PRO A 433 21.04 9.46 18.14
N GLN A 434 20.75 8.52 19.03
CA GLN A 434 21.69 7.51 19.48
C GLN A 434 22.19 6.62 18.33
N GLN A 435 21.29 6.22 17.43
CA GLN A 435 21.60 5.45 16.22
C GLN A 435 21.26 6.27 14.97
N THR A 436 22.28 6.54 14.18
CA THR A 436 22.16 7.34 12.97
C THR A 436 22.04 6.46 11.76
N VAL A 437 21.08 6.77 10.89
CA VAL A 437 20.92 6.14 9.58
C VAL A 437 21.37 7.12 8.50
N LEU A 438 22.32 6.68 7.66
CA LEU A 438 22.73 7.41 6.46
C LEU A 438 22.08 6.79 5.23
N TYR A 439 21.72 7.64 4.29
CA TYR A 439 21.16 7.22 3.01
C TYR A 439 22.26 6.94 1.99
N ASN A 440 21.96 6.11 1.01
CA ASN A 440 22.80 5.97 -0.18
C ASN A 440 22.63 7.23 -1.04
N ALA A 441 23.43 8.25 -0.72
CA ALA A 441 23.35 9.61 -1.27
C ALA A 441 24.68 10.35 -1.03
N THR A 442 24.83 11.54 -1.55
CA THR A 442 26.03 12.36 -1.35
C THR A 442 26.19 12.82 0.10
N ILE A 443 27.40 13.27 0.45
CA ILE A 443 27.67 13.91 1.76
C ILE A 443 26.70 15.08 1.98
N LEU A 444 26.55 15.95 0.97
CA LEU A 444 25.64 17.09 1.03
C LEU A 444 24.21 16.65 1.33
N GLU A 445 23.68 15.72 0.56
CA GLU A 445 22.31 15.22 0.75
C GLU A 445 22.11 14.54 2.11
N ASN A 446 23.14 13.88 2.65
CA ASN A 446 23.08 13.31 3.98
C ASN A 446 23.08 14.36 5.09
N ILE A 447 23.79 15.49 4.94
CA ILE A 447 23.76 16.61 5.90
C ILE A 447 22.44 17.36 5.80
N THR A 448 22.01 17.73 4.59
CA THR A 448 20.77 18.50 4.37
C THR A 448 19.52 17.65 4.59
N TYR A 449 19.65 16.32 4.66
CA TYR A 449 18.57 15.35 4.79
C TYR A 449 17.50 15.48 3.70
N GLY A 450 17.95 15.70 2.46
CA GLY A 450 17.10 15.86 1.28
C GLY A 450 16.36 17.21 1.21
N ARG A 451 16.67 18.18 2.06
CA ARG A 451 16.20 19.56 1.91
C ARG A 451 16.84 20.19 0.69
N ASN A 452 16.09 21.02 -0.04
CA ASN A 452 16.66 21.76 -1.16
C ASN A 452 17.74 22.70 -0.62
N TYR A 453 18.97 22.48 -1.11
CA TYR A 453 20.11 23.33 -0.78
C TYR A 453 20.11 24.54 -1.69
N GLU A 454 20.07 25.74 -1.11
CA GLU A 454 20.19 27.01 -1.80
C GLU A 454 21.52 27.70 -1.39
N LYS A 455 22.02 28.61 -2.22
CA LYS A 455 23.27 29.36 -1.91
C LYS A 455 23.23 30.09 -0.54
N ASN A 456 22.05 30.48 -0.11
CA ASN A 456 21.87 31.14 1.18
C ASN A 456 22.11 30.19 2.37
N ASP A 457 22.11 28.89 2.16
CA ASP A 457 22.31 27.86 3.18
C ASP A 457 23.80 27.52 3.39
N GLU A 458 24.70 28.12 2.59
CA GLU A 458 26.14 27.82 2.63
C GLU A 458 26.78 28.13 3.98
N GLU A 459 26.36 29.21 4.62
CA GLU A 459 26.84 29.59 5.95
C GLU A 459 26.47 28.54 6.99
N ASN A 460 25.20 28.09 7.00
CA ASN A 460 24.71 27.06 7.92
C ASN A 460 25.36 25.71 7.66
N LEU A 461 25.59 25.37 6.39
CA LEU A 461 26.30 24.14 6.02
C LEU A 461 27.74 24.17 6.53
N ASN A 462 28.46 25.27 6.31
CA ASN A 462 29.83 25.43 6.76
C ASN A 462 29.93 25.39 8.31
N LYS A 463 29.02 26.07 9.00
CA LYS A 463 28.92 25.96 10.48
C LYS A 463 28.69 24.51 10.92
N ALA A 464 27.73 23.82 10.33
CA ALA A 464 27.41 22.43 10.68
C ALA A 464 28.59 21.48 10.46
N ILE A 465 29.32 21.63 9.34
CA ILE A 465 30.52 20.85 9.01
C ILE A 465 31.64 21.14 10.03
N ASN A 466 31.85 22.40 10.38
CA ASN A 466 32.88 22.79 11.34
C ASN A 466 32.59 22.27 12.76
N TYR A 467 31.38 22.45 13.27
CA TYR A 467 30.98 21.96 14.59
C TYR A 467 30.96 20.43 14.72
N SER A 468 30.74 19.71 13.61
CA SER A 468 30.76 18.25 13.57
C SER A 468 32.13 17.64 13.27
N GLU A 469 33.17 18.46 13.10
CA GLU A 469 34.54 18.03 12.75
C GLU A 469 34.61 17.20 11.46
N LEU A 470 33.76 17.49 10.46
CA LEU A 470 33.73 16.77 9.18
C LEU A 470 34.66 17.34 8.12
N ASN A 471 35.31 18.50 8.37
CA ASN A 471 36.15 19.18 7.36
C ASN A 471 37.24 18.30 6.76
N ASP A 472 38.03 17.63 7.59
CA ASP A 472 39.15 16.81 7.14
C ASP A 472 38.64 15.59 6.35
N PHE A 473 37.58 14.96 6.85
CA PHE A 473 36.94 13.86 6.13
C PHE A 473 36.44 14.26 4.73
N ILE A 474 35.81 15.44 4.60
CA ILE A 474 35.30 15.91 3.31
C ILE A 474 36.45 16.24 2.37
N LYS A 475 37.55 16.87 2.86
CA LYS A 475 38.73 17.20 2.06
C LYS A 475 39.46 15.94 1.54
N GLU A 476 39.48 14.86 2.28
CA GLU A 476 40.11 13.59 1.90
C GLU A 476 39.34 12.85 0.81
N LYS A 477 38.04 13.16 0.60
CA LYS A 477 37.22 12.46 -0.37
C LYS A 477 37.25 13.13 -1.74
N GLN A 478 37.53 12.32 -2.80
CA GLN A 478 37.41 12.79 -4.17
C GLN A 478 35.96 13.19 -4.45
N GLY A 479 35.74 14.44 -4.87
CA GLY A 479 34.41 15.02 -5.06
C GLY A 479 33.87 15.81 -3.86
N GLY A 480 34.57 15.82 -2.71
CA GLY A 480 34.18 16.62 -1.53
C GLY A 480 32.75 16.35 -1.10
N LEU A 481 31.90 17.37 -1.07
CA LEU A 481 30.48 17.26 -0.70
C LEU A 481 29.65 16.36 -1.64
N ASN A 482 30.11 16.13 -2.88
CA ASN A 482 29.43 15.26 -3.85
C ASN A 482 29.87 13.78 -3.74
N TYR A 483 30.76 13.44 -2.81
CA TYR A 483 31.13 12.05 -2.57
C TYR A 483 29.94 11.22 -2.11
N GLU A 484 29.68 10.06 -2.75
CA GLU A 484 28.58 9.17 -2.43
C GLU A 484 28.89 8.28 -1.23
N ILE A 485 27.98 8.28 -0.27
CA ILE A 485 28.01 7.41 0.90
C ILE A 485 27.23 6.14 0.57
N SER A 486 27.84 4.97 0.84
CA SER A 486 27.17 3.67 0.65
C SER A 486 26.01 3.49 1.61
N GLU A 487 25.15 2.53 1.26
CA GLU A 487 23.95 2.20 2.06
C GLU A 487 24.30 2.01 3.55
N ARG A 488 23.57 2.72 4.42
CA ARG A 488 23.76 2.76 5.88
C ARG A 488 25.15 3.20 6.34
N GLY A 489 25.93 3.85 5.47
CA GLY A 489 27.30 4.24 5.82
C GLY A 489 28.25 3.05 6.04
N SER A 490 28.05 1.94 5.31
CA SER A 490 28.84 0.71 5.48
C SER A 490 30.34 0.88 5.24
N ASN A 491 30.74 1.96 4.57
CA ASN A 491 32.11 2.37 4.31
C ASN A 491 32.64 3.40 5.33
N LEU A 492 31.90 3.67 6.41
CA LEU A 492 32.24 4.67 7.43
C LEU A 492 32.42 4.02 8.81
N SER A 493 33.27 4.62 9.65
CA SER A 493 33.35 4.28 11.07
C SER A 493 32.15 4.78 11.85
N GLY A 494 31.83 4.17 13.00
CA GLY A 494 30.75 4.62 13.88
C GLY A 494 30.89 6.10 14.30
N GLY A 495 32.11 6.56 14.55
CA GLY A 495 32.38 7.96 14.84
C GLY A 495 32.14 8.90 13.67
N GLN A 496 32.45 8.46 12.43
CA GLN A 496 32.12 9.24 11.23
C GLN A 496 30.61 9.34 11.04
N ILE A 497 29.87 8.24 11.18
CA ILE A 497 28.39 8.24 11.10
C ILE A 497 27.81 9.21 12.15
N GLN A 498 28.33 9.22 13.36
CA GLN A 498 27.86 10.10 14.43
C GLN A 498 28.13 11.59 14.11
N ARG A 499 29.30 11.91 13.50
CA ARG A 499 29.60 13.27 13.05
C ARG A 499 28.61 13.75 11.99
N PHE A 500 28.14 12.89 11.08
CA PHE A 500 27.05 13.24 10.15
C PHE A 500 25.74 13.56 10.86
N ALA A 501 25.40 12.82 11.93
CA ALA A 501 24.22 13.13 12.73
C ALA A 501 24.29 14.51 13.39
N ILE A 502 25.47 14.87 13.89
CA ILE A 502 25.72 16.17 14.49
C ILE A 502 25.59 17.28 13.44
N ALA A 503 26.23 17.11 12.26
CA ALA A 503 26.10 18.07 11.17
C ALA A 503 24.65 18.26 10.74
N ARG A 504 23.89 17.17 10.63
CA ARG A 504 22.46 17.18 10.28
C ARG A 504 21.62 17.95 11.32
N GLY A 505 21.87 17.70 12.61
CA GLY A 505 21.16 18.38 13.70
C GLY A 505 21.43 19.88 13.74
N LEU A 506 22.63 20.31 13.35
CA LEU A 506 23.05 21.74 13.38
C LEU A 506 22.74 22.51 12.08
N TYR A 507 22.56 21.81 10.95
CA TYR A 507 22.35 22.44 9.64
C TYR A 507 21.19 23.43 9.58
N THR A 508 20.13 23.18 10.36
CA THR A 508 18.94 24.05 10.36
C THR A 508 19.05 25.27 11.27
N ASP A 509 20.19 25.47 11.91
CA ASP A 509 20.43 26.51 12.92
C ASP A 509 19.27 26.54 13.93
N PRO A 510 19.13 25.48 14.76
CA PRO A 510 17.99 25.33 15.66
C PRO A 510 18.17 26.12 16.96
N ASP A 511 17.06 26.63 17.57
CA ASP A 511 17.08 27.19 18.93
C ASP A 511 17.24 26.09 20.01
N VAL A 512 16.81 24.84 19.69
CA VAL A 512 16.89 23.69 20.60
C VAL A 512 17.62 22.54 19.93
N LEU A 513 18.71 22.09 20.51
CA LEU A 513 19.48 20.93 20.07
C LEU A 513 19.30 19.77 21.06
N ILE A 514 18.72 18.68 20.62
CA ILE A 514 18.53 17.47 21.41
C ILE A 514 19.57 16.42 21.01
N CYS A 515 20.33 15.92 21.98
CA CYS A 515 21.42 14.98 21.79
C CYS A 515 21.18 13.71 22.61
N ASP A 516 20.82 12.61 21.95
CA ASP A 516 20.55 11.33 22.60
C ASP A 516 21.78 10.42 22.53
N GLU A 517 22.49 10.27 23.66
CA GLU A 517 23.72 9.43 23.83
C GLU A 517 24.74 9.55 22.67
N PHE A 518 24.85 10.72 22.09
CA PHE A 518 25.53 10.98 20.82
C PHE A 518 27.06 10.82 20.84
N THR A 519 27.67 10.63 22.02
CA THR A 519 29.13 10.50 22.16
C THR A 519 29.63 9.05 22.25
N SER A 520 28.73 8.07 22.28
CA SER A 520 29.07 6.66 22.56
C SER A 520 29.99 6.02 21.51
N SER A 521 29.97 6.50 20.27
CA SER A 521 30.76 5.98 19.14
C SER A 521 32.01 6.83 18.81
N LEU A 522 32.26 7.90 19.57
CA LEU A 522 33.36 8.84 19.31
C LEU A 522 34.59 8.46 20.13
N ASP A 523 35.78 8.61 19.57
CA ASP A 523 37.02 8.58 20.29
C ASP A 523 37.18 9.83 21.19
N ASN A 524 37.96 9.68 22.26
CA ASN A 524 38.12 10.74 23.28
C ASN A 524 38.58 12.09 22.71
N PRO A 525 39.58 12.19 21.80
CA PRO A 525 40.00 13.46 21.24
C PRO A 525 38.89 14.15 20.39
N THR A 526 38.19 13.39 19.56
CA THR A 526 37.09 13.90 18.72
C THR A 526 35.91 14.30 19.60
N GLN A 527 35.59 13.50 20.63
CA GLN A 527 34.53 13.85 21.58
C GLN A 527 34.81 15.19 22.27
N GLU A 528 36.04 15.45 22.75
CA GLU A 528 36.42 16.71 23.39
C GLU A 528 36.24 17.90 22.43
N LYS A 529 36.70 17.77 21.19
CA LYS A 529 36.55 18.83 20.19
C LYS A 529 35.08 19.17 19.95
N ILE A 530 34.24 18.14 19.71
CA ILE A 530 32.81 18.31 19.48
C ILE A 530 32.11 18.92 20.70
N LEU A 531 32.44 18.45 21.92
CA LEU A 531 31.87 19.02 23.14
C LEU A 531 32.28 20.47 23.33
N ASN A 532 33.52 20.87 23.00
CA ASN A 532 33.98 22.25 23.04
C ASN A 532 33.23 23.09 21.99
N SER A 533 33.04 22.55 20.78
CA SER A 533 32.28 23.23 19.73
C SER A 533 30.82 23.46 20.15
N LEU A 534 30.16 22.44 20.72
CA LEU A 534 28.79 22.58 21.22
C LEU A 534 28.70 23.56 22.42
N ASN A 535 29.72 23.62 23.28
CA ASN A 535 29.76 24.54 24.41
C ASN A 535 29.74 25.99 23.95
N ASN A 536 30.30 26.31 22.77
CA ASN A 536 30.26 27.67 22.18
C ASN A 536 28.83 28.05 21.71
N LEU A 537 27.90 27.12 21.65
CA LEU A 537 26.49 27.37 21.32
C LEU A 537 25.64 27.64 22.56
N VAL A 538 26.12 27.26 23.76
CA VAL A 538 25.42 27.46 25.03
C VAL A 538 25.17 28.95 25.24
N GLY A 539 23.98 29.34 25.71
CA GLY A 539 23.52 30.71 25.83
C GLY A 539 22.80 31.25 24.60
N LYS A 540 23.10 30.72 23.39
CA LYS A 540 22.38 31.03 22.16
C LYS A 540 21.37 29.94 21.81
N THR A 541 21.83 28.70 21.84
CA THR A 541 21.03 27.48 21.56
C THR A 541 20.81 26.75 22.88
N THR A 542 19.58 26.31 23.14
CA THR A 542 19.26 25.46 24.27
C THR A 542 19.68 24.04 23.93
N ILE A 543 20.54 23.42 24.75
CA ILE A 543 21.07 22.08 24.48
C ILE A 543 20.53 21.10 25.51
N ILE A 544 19.97 19.98 25.04
CA ILE A 544 19.42 18.93 25.89
C ILE A 544 20.17 17.63 25.62
N PHE A 545 20.94 17.15 26.60
CA PHE A 545 21.68 15.90 26.51
C PHE A 545 20.99 14.77 27.26
N ILE A 546 20.90 13.57 26.68
CA ILE A 546 20.85 12.34 27.43
C ILE A 546 22.27 11.78 27.48
N SER A 547 22.85 11.63 28.64
CA SER A 547 24.19 11.06 28.76
C SER A 547 24.44 10.43 30.13
N HIS A 548 25.25 9.38 30.12
CA HIS A 548 25.87 8.80 31.29
C HIS A 548 27.37 9.19 31.42
N ASN A 549 27.89 9.95 30.46
CA ASN A 549 29.28 10.35 30.42
C ASN A 549 29.50 11.58 31.30
N ASN A 550 30.38 11.45 32.28
CA ASN A 550 30.70 12.53 33.22
C ASN A 550 31.16 13.81 32.53
N LYS A 551 31.92 13.72 31.42
CA LYS A 551 32.39 14.89 30.67
C LYS A 551 31.26 15.71 30.07
N VAL A 552 30.15 15.05 29.67
CA VAL A 552 28.94 15.72 29.18
C VAL A 552 28.16 16.31 30.34
N ILE A 553 28.00 15.55 31.44
CA ILE A 553 27.32 15.98 32.67
C ILE A 553 27.98 17.23 33.28
N GLU A 554 29.31 17.29 33.28
CA GLU A 554 30.08 18.41 33.83
C GLU A 554 29.83 19.75 33.09
N ARG A 555 29.49 19.68 31.79
CA ARG A 555 29.23 20.85 30.95
C ARG A 555 27.78 21.36 31.05
N ALA A 556 26.87 20.57 31.59
CA ALA A 556 25.51 20.96 31.81
C ALA A 556 25.39 21.98 32.97
N ASN A 557 24.62 23.05 32.76
CA ASN A 557 24.28 24.02 33.83
C ASN A 557 23.01 23.61 34.58
N LYS A 558 22.24 22.64 34.03
CA LYS A 558 21.04 22.08 34.61
C LYS A 558 21.08 20.54 34.54
N ILE A 559 20.60 19.87 35.59
CA ILE A 559 20.51 18.42 35.63
C ILE A 559 19.07 18.03 35.95
N LEU A 560 18.50 17.17 35.09
CA LEU A 560 17.22 16.50 35.31
C LEU A 560 17.51 15.03 35.64
N GLU A 561 17.48 14.68 36.90
CA GLU A 561 17.71 13.31 37.34
C GLU A 561 16.39 12.55 37.45
N VAL A 562 16.28 11.47 36.66
CA VAL A 562 15.11 10.60 36.62
C VAL A 562 15.40 9.37 37.47
N LEU A 563 14.64 9.16 38.53
CA LEU A 563 14.83 8.12 39.54
C LEU A 563 13.55 7.32 39.76
N LYS A 564 13.63 6.16 40.41
CA LYS A 564 12.48 5.45 40.96
C LYS A 564 12.42 5.68 42.48
N ASP A 565 11.22 5.96 42.99
CA ASP A 565 10.97 6.00 44.43
C ASP A 565 10.91 4.58 45.01
N GLN A 566 10.76 4.49 46.34
CA GLN A 566 10.63 3.21 47.06
C GLN A 566 9.40 2.38 46.62
N ASN A 567 8.41 3.01 46.00
CA ASN A 567 7.19 2.39 45.47
C ASN A 567 7.29 2.08 43.97
N GLY A 568 8.48 2.25 43.37
CA GLY A 568 8.71 2.02 41.94
C GLY A 568 8.12 3.08 40.99
N LYS A 569 7.61 4.21 41.52
CA LYS A 569 7.14 5.35 40.72
C LYS A 569 8.33 6.18 40.26
N THR A 570 8.29 6.66 39.04
CA THR A 570 9.30 7.56 38.49
C THR A 570 9.12 8.96 39.08
N ILE A 571 10.18 9.44 39.71
CA ILE A 571 10.29 10.82 40.22
C ILE A 571 11.40 11.54 39.48
N VAL A 572 11.31 12.85 39.42
CA VAL A 572 12.29 13.69 38.73
C VAL A 572 12.81 14.73 39.70
N ARG A 573 14.12 14.83 39.81
CA ARG A 573 14.81 15.90 40.53
C ARG A 573 15.42 16.86 39.52
N TYR A 574 15.16 18.14 39.69
CA TYR A 574 15.70 19.19 38.85
C TYR A 574 16.63 20.06 39.67
N GLU A 575 17.89 20.10 39.26
CA GLU A 575 18.97 20.81 39.97
C GLU A 575 19.63 21.83 39.02
N SER A 576 19.90 23.05 39.50
CA SER A 576 20.78 23.99 38.83
C SER A 576 22.17 23.91 39.47
N LYS A 577 23.19 23.78 38.61
CA LYS A 577 24.60 23.86 39.07
C LYS A 577 25.01 25.32 39.28
#